data_74b85271610f6567def985df9cb8fbf3
#
_entry.id   74b85271610f6567def985df9cb8fbf3
#
_cell.length_a   1.000
_cell.length_b   1.000
_cell.length_c   1.000
_cell.angle_alpha   90.00
_cell.angle_beta   90.00
_cell.angle_gamma   90.00
#
_symmetry.space_group_name_H-M   'P 1'
#
loop_
_entity.id
_entity.type
_entity.pdbx_description
1 polymer ?
#
loop_
_entity_poly.entity_id
_entity_poly.type
_entity_poly.pdbx_seq_one_letter_code
_entity_poly.pdbx_strand_id
1 'polypeptide(L)'
;MLEDYTAALKPGDIVCLAPEYDHWFSPSWNGGLAAIVFRLDYYHVPIYELPKRKYASVPRKGWGNYVKTKVQTILGKNTNGGAGTINLSTVPSTYQPHYASRPIKKTAALIPNETAFAYFEKFLADTNKRGIKVILSAPAYDARHYALHREEIAALYQRIQSLGVKQISNPDDYAFPLEQMYDTEYHLNALGRTNRTHRLIHDLRQNL
;
A
#
# COMPACT_ATOMS: atom_id res chain seq x y z
N MET A 1 8.79 -6.89 -6.14
CA MET A 1 8.63 -5.46 -5.73
C MET A 1 9.36 -5.15 -4.42
N LEU A 2 8.92 -5.63 -3.24
CA LEU A 2 9.68 -5.40 -1.99
C LEU A 2 11.11 -5.93 -2.09
N GLU A 3 11.32 -7.05 -2.74
CA GLU A 3 12.63 -7.65 -3.00
C GLU A 3 13.55 -6.72 -3.80
N ASP A 4 13.04 -6.04 -4.83
CA ASP A 4 13.83 -5.15 -5.69
C ASP A 4 14.27 -3.89 -4.93
N TYR A 5 13.36 -3.29 -4.13
CA TYR A 5 13.69 -2.14 -3.30
C TYR A 5 14.68 -2.48 -2.19
N THR A 6 14.65 -3.72 -1.70
CA THR A 6 15.58 -4.14 -0.65
C THR A 6 16.94 -4.59 -1.18
N ALA A 7 17.13 -4.75 -2.50
CA ALA A 7 18.39 -5.20 -3.09
C ALA A 7 19.58 -4.30 -2.71
N ALA A 8 19.36 -2.99 -2.61
CA ALA A 8 20.38 -2.01 -2.25
C ALA A 8 20.64 -1.89 -0.74
N LEU A 9 19.80 -2.50 0.11
CA LEU A 9 19.90 -2.40 1.57
C LEU A 9 21.05 -3.26 2.10
N LYS A 10 21.67 -2.79 3.19
CA LYS A 10 22.80 -3.41 3.87
C LYS A 10 22.38 -3.94 5.24
N PRO A 11 23.14 -4.87 5.82
CA PRO A 11 22.94 -5.30 7.20
C PRO A 11 22.93 -4.08 8.14
N GLY A 12 21.94 -4.03 9.04
CA GLY A 12 21.71 -2.91 9.94
C GLY A 12 20.72 -1.86 9.45
N ASP A 13 20.38 -1.85 8.16
CA ASP A 13 19.34 -0.96 7.63
C ASP A 13 17.96 -1.31 8.19
N ILE A 14 17.08 -0.32 8.20
CA ILE A 14 15.71 -0.43 8.70
C ILE A 14 14.74 -0.12 7.58
N VAL A 15 13.79 -1.02 7.36
CA VAL A 15 12.67 -0.83 6.44
C VAL A 15 11.41 -0.54 7.23
N CYS A 16 10.87 0.68 7.09
CA CYS A 16 9.57 1.03 7.65
C CYS A 16 8.49 0.86 6.57
N LEU A 17 7.56 -0.04 6.80
CA LEU A 17 6.42 -0.30 5.91
C LEU A 17 5.15 0.30 6.49
N ALA A 18 4.30 0.85 5.62
CA ALA A 18 2.95 1.32 5.96
C ALA A 18 1.96 0.90 4.86
N PRO A 19 1.71 -0.39 4.68
CA PRO A 19 0.83 -0.90 3.64
C PRO A 19 -0.63 -0.56 3.96
N GLU A 20 -1.40 -0.19 2.94
CA GLU A 20 -2.85 0.02 3.05
C GLU A 20 -3.55 -1.27 3.49
N TYR A 21 -4.66 -1.16 4.20
CA TYR A 21 -5.40 -2.33 4.71
C TYR A 21 -5.90 -3.23 3.59
N ASP A 22 -6.22 -2.67 2.43
CA ASP A 22 -6.64 -3.43 1.24
C ASP A 22 -5.60 -4.46 0.78
N HIS A 23 -4.33 -4.24 1.04
CA HIS A 23 -3.28 -5.22 0.74
C HIS A 23 -3.40 -6.50 1.59
N TRP A 24 -3.98 -6.38 2.79
CA TRP A 24 -4.13 -7.47 3.74
C TRP A 24 -5.45 -8.21 3.64
N PHE A 25 -6.50 -7.54 3.12
CA PHE A 25 -7.86 -8.05 3.14
C PHE A 25 -8.47 -8.31 1.77
N SER A 26 -7.88 -7.84 0.69
CA SER A 26 -8.44 -8.06 -0.64
C SER A 26 -8.30 -9.52 -1.06
N PRO A 27 -9.42 -10.26 -1.27
CA PRO A 27 -9.37 -11.66 -1.68
C PRO A 27 -8.88 -11.85 -3.11
N SER A 28 -8.82 -10.80 -3.86
CA SER A 28 -8.39 -10.83 -5.25
C SER A 28 -7.16 -9.96 -5.41
N TRP A 29 -6.16 -10.52 -6.01
CA TRP A 29 -5.28 -9.78 -6.88
C TRP A 29 -6.15 -9.09 -7.95
N ASN A 30 -7.08 -8.26 -7.51
CA ASN A 30 -7.88 -7.45 -8.39
C ASN A 30 -6.92 -6.63 -9.22
N GLY A 31 -7.17 -6.54 -10.49
CA GLY A 31 -6.28 -6.01 -11.53
C GLY A 31 -5.49 -4.74 -11.20
N GLY A 32 -5.81 -4.05 -10.07
CA GLY A 32 -5.05 -2.95 -9.53
C GLY A 32 -3.69 -3.37 -8.95
N LEU A 33 -3.64 -4.38 -8.08
CA LEU A 33 -2.37 -4.84 -7.49
C LEU A 33 -1.52 -5.58 -8.53
N ALA A 34 -2.16 -6.40 -9.37
CA ALA A 34 -1.48 -7.01 -10.51
C ALA A 34 -0.94 -5.94 -11.45
N ALA A 35 -1.71 -4.86 -11.73
CA ALA A 35 -1.25 -3.75 -12.54
C ALA A 35 -0.11 -2.96 -11.88
N ILE A 36 -0.09 -2.83 -10.55
CA ILE A 36 1.02 -2.19 -9.81
C ILE A 36 2.26 -3.09 -9.83
N VAL A 37 2.13 -4.37 -9.58
CA VAL A 37 3.22 -5.35 -9.65
C VAL A 37 3.78 -5.41 -11.08
N PHE A 38 2.92 -5.48 -12.09
CA PHE A 38 3.33 -5.45 -13.50
C PHE A 38 3.86 -4.09 -13.94
N ARG A 39 3.42 -3.00 -13.34
CA ARG A 39 3.89 -1.66 -13.66
C ARG A 39 5.28 -1.38 -13.10
N LEU A 40 5.66 -2.02 -12.02
CA LEU A 40 7.01 -1.93 -11.43
C LEU A 40 7.98 -2.88 -12.14
N ASP A 41 7.55 -4.10 -12.49
CA ASP A 41 8.28 -4.98 -13.42
C ASP A 41 8.44 -4.33 -14.81
N TYR A 42 7.50 -3.44 -15.17
CA TYR A 42 7.51 -2.70 -16.42
C TYR A 42 8.74 -1.82 -16.62
N TYR A 43 9.31 -1.24 -15.58
CA TYR A 43 10.47 -0.36 -15.70
C TYR A 43 11.80 -1.10 -15.67
N HIS A 44 11.84 -2.32 -15.12
CA HIS A 44 13.10 -2.99 -14.79
C HIS A 44 13.28 -4.39 -15.39
N VAL A 45 12.21 -5.08 -15.84
CA VAL A 45 12.33 -6.43 -16.40
C VAL A 45 11.67 -6.50 -17.79
N PRO A 46 12.43 -6.90 -18.83
CA PRO A 46 11.86 -7.20 -20.14
C PRO A 46 10.79 -8.32 -20.04
N ILE A 47 9.66 -8.12 -20.73
CA ILE A 47 8.51 -9.06 -20.69
C ILE A 47 8.91 -10.53 -20.94
N TYR A 48 9.89 -10.77 -21.79
CA TYR A 48 10.35 -12.11 -22.14
C TYR A 48 11.17 -12.79 -21.02
N GLU A 49 11.63 -12.05 -20.04
CA GLU A 49 12.37 -12.56 -18.87
C GLU A 49 11.45 -12.96 -17.71
N LEU A 50 10.15 -12.60 -17.76
CA LEU A 50 9.22 -12.98 -16.72
C LEU A 50 8.87 -14.47 -16.83
N PRO A 51 8.96 -15.26 -15.75
CA PRO A 51 8.61 -16.67 -15.78
C PRO A 51 7.17 -16.87 -16.26
N LYS A 52 6.95 -17.71 -17.27
CA LYS A 52 5.62 -17.99 -17.86
C LYS A 52 4.53 -18.33 -16.82
N ARG A 53 4.90 -18.92 -15.70
CA ARG A 53 3.99 -19.20 -14.57
C ARG A 53 3.41 -17.96 -13.89
N LYS A 54 4.10 -16.82 -13.88
CA LYS A 54 3.57 -15.57 -13.34
C LYS A 54 2.41 -15.00 -14.18
N TYR A 55 2.39 -15.30 -15.48
CA TYR A 55 1.31 -14.83 -16.37
C TYR A 55 0.00 -15.59 -16.20
N ALA A 56 0.04 -16.85 -15.85
CA ALA A 56 -1.17 -17.69 -15.72
C ALA A 56 -2.07 -17.26 -14.54
N SER A 57 -1.52 -16.55 -13.56
CA SER A 57 -2.26 -16.07 -12.40
C SER A 57 -2.90 -14.68 -12.56
N VAL A 58 -2.64 -13.99 -13.69
CA VAL A 58 -3.18 -12.65 -13.93
C VAL A 58 -4.58 -12.76 -14.52
N PRO A 59 -5.59 -12.17 -13.87
CA PRO A 59 -6.95 -12.13 -14.43
C PRO A 59 -6.94 -11.50 -15.84
N ARG A 60 -7.74 -12.07 -16.78
CA ARG A 60 -7.84 -11.57 -18.17
C ARG A 60 -8.04 -10.06 -18.29
N LYS A 61 -8.77 -9.45 -17.33
CA LYS A 61 -8.96 -7.98 -17.25
C LYS A 61 -7.67 -7.21 -16.99
N GLY A 62 -6.73 -7.78 -16.23
CA GLY A 62 -5.41 -7.18 -15.99
C GLY A 62 -4.56 -7.12 -17.26
N TRP A 63 -4.61 -8.14 -18.09
CA TRP A 63 -3.90 -8.18 -19.37
C TRP A 63 -4.38 -7.10 -20.35
N GLY A 64 -5.70 -6.92 -20.48
CA GLY A 64 -6.28 -5.90 -21.36
C GLY A 64 -5.80 -4.48 -20.99
N ASN A 65 -5.79 -4.16 -19.70
CA ASN A 65 -5.31 -2.88 -19.21
C ASN A 65 -3.79 -2.72 -19.40
N TYR A 66 -3.02 -3.78 -19.16
CA TYR A 66 -1.58 -3.80 -19.38
C TYR A 66 -1.22 -3.54 -20.86
N VAL A 67 -1.80 -4.29 -21.78
CA VAL A 67 -1.56 -4.12 -23.24
C VAL A 67 -1.98 -2.71 -23.69
N LYS A 68 -3.14 -2.23 -23.24
CA LYS A 68 -3.62 -0.88 -23.54
C LYS A 68 -2.62 0.18 -23.06
N THR A 69 -2.13 0.07 -21.84
CA THR A 69 -1.15 1.01 -21.28
C THR A 69 0.17 0.97 -22.06
N LYS A 70 0.65 -0.23 -22.43
CA LYS A 70 1.85 -0.39 -23.26
C LYS A 70 1.72 0.28 -24.62
N VAL A 71 0.63 0.00 -25.32
CA VAL A 71 0.36 0.60 -26.62
C VAL A 71 0.27 2.12 -26.52
N GLN A 72 -0.40 2.65 -25.50
CA GLN A 72 -0.50 4.10 -25.29
C GLN A 72 0.86 4.75 -24.99
N THR A 73 1.72 4.07 -24.22
CA THR A 73 3.08 4.57 -23.95
C THR A 73 3.95 4.58 -25.22
N ILE A 74 3.89 3.51 -26.02
CA ILE A 74 4.61 3.40 -27.30
C ILE A 74 4.14 4.48 -28.26
N LEU A 75 2.84 4.82 -28.26
CA LEU A 75 2.27 5.89 -29.08
C LEU A 75 2.50 7.29 -28.52
N GLY A 76 3.31 7.46 -27.46
CA GLY A 76 3.58 8.76 -26.86
C GLY A 76 2.35 9.41 -26.21
N LYS A 77 1.24 8.68 -26.07
CA LYS A 77 0.07 9.18 -25.36
C LYS A 77 0.33 9.13 -23.87
N ASN A 78 0.44 10.31 -23.28
CA ASN A 78 0.66 10.48 -21.85
C ASN A 78 -0.50 9.85 -21.08
N THR A 79 -0.29 8.63 -20.57
CA THR A 79 -1.28 7.90 -19.77
C THR A 79 -1.17 8.37 -18.32
N ASN A 80 -1.50 9.66 -18.09
CA ASN A 80 -1.56 10.26 -16.74
C ASN A 80 -2.72 9.71 -15.90
N GLY A 81 -3.01 8.42 -16.02
CA GLY A 81 -3.94 7.68 -15.19
C GLY A 81 -3.18 6.83 -14.17
N GLY A 82 -2.85 7.39 -13.03
CA GLY A 82 -2.40 6.69 -11.83
C GLY A 82 -0.89 6.44 -11.76
N ALA A 83 -0.26 6.98 -10.74
CA ALA A 83 1.15 6.95 -10.35
C ALA A 83 2.10 7.79 -11.25
N GLY A 84 1.63 8.91 -11.79
CA GLY A 84 2.51 10.04 -12.04
C GLY A 84 3.11 10.46 -10.70
N THR A 85 4.34 10.91 -10.70
CA THR A 85 4.93 11.59 -9.55
C THR A 85 3.94 12.64 -9.08
N ILE A 86 3.21 12.38 -7.98
CA ILE A 86 2.30 13.39 -7.44
C ILE A 86 3.18 14.55 -7.04
N ASN A 87 3.09 15.64 -7.76
CA ASN A 87 3.73 16.86 -7.33
C ASN A 87 3.04 17.27 -6.03
N LEU A 88 3.66 16.98 -4.90
CA LEU A 88 3.11 17.20 -3.57
C LEU A 88 2.72 18.67 -3.34
N SER A 89 3.31 19.61 -4.09
CA SER A 89 2.96 21.03 -4.03
C SER A 89 1.60 21.34 -4.67
N THR A 90 1.08 20.46 -5.53
CA THR A 90 -0.18 20.66 -6.25
C THR A 90 -1.37 19.92 -5.64
N VAL A 91 -1.14 19.11 -4.57
CA VAL A 91 -2.26 18.44 -3.89
C VAL A 91 -3.09 19.47 -3.13
N PRO A 92 -4.40 19.60 -3.42
CA PRO A 92 -5.26 20.55 -2.76
C PRO A 92 -5.23 20.45 -1.24
N SER A 93 -5.39 21.58 -0.56
CA SER A 93 -5.44 21.65 0.90
C SER A 93 -6.77 21.15 1.47
N THR A 94 -7.79 20.99 0.62
CA THR A 94 -9.15 20.59 1.00
C THR A 94 -9.50 19.22 0.43
N TYR A 95 -10.48 18.55 1.06
CA TYR A 95 -11.04 17.29 0.54
C TYR A 95 -11.88 17.53 -0.72
N GLN A 96 -12.04 16.48 -1.53
CA GLN A 96 -12.95 16.52 -2.68
C GLN A 96 -14.41 16.37 -2.21
N PRO A 97 -15.30 17.30 -2.58
CA PRO A 97 -16.72 17.24 -2.15
C PRO A 97 -17.41 15.91 -2.49
N HIS A 98 -17.08 15.31 -3.64
CA HIS A 98 -17.65 14.01 -4.04
C HIS A 98 -17.20 12.85 -3.14
N TYR A 99 -16.03 12.92 -2.52
CA TYR A 99 -15.60 11.93 -1.54
C TYR A 99 -16.38 12.08 -0.23
N ALA A 100 -16.55 13.31 0.25
CA ALA A 100 -17.32 13.60 1.47
C ALA A 100 -18.77 13.11 1.40
N SER A 101 -19.39 13.21 0.21
CA SER A 101 -20.78 12.79 -0.03
C SER A 101 -20.97 11.30 -0.27
N ARG A 102 -19.87 10.52 -0.45
CA ARG A 102 -19.99 9.07 -0.64
C ARG A 102 -20.53 8.41 0.62
N PRO A 103 -21.62 7.64 0.51
CA PRO A 103 -22.09 6.85 1.63
C PRO A 103 -21.02 5.81 1.99
N ILE A 104 -20.67 5.76 3.27
CA ILE A 104 -19.82 4.68 3.76
C ILE A 104 -20.69 3.44 3.80
N LYS A 105 -20.47 2.55 2.86
CA LYS A 105 -21.12 1.24 2.87
C LYS A 105 -20.40 0.38 3.87
N LYS A 106 -21.15 -0.25 4.79
CA LYS A 106 -20.61 -1.37 5.54
C LYS A 106 -20.24 -2.45 4.53
N THR A 107 -18.99 -2.54 4.19
CA THR A 107 -18.48 -3.63 3.35
C THR A 107 -18.66 -4.95 4.09
N ALA A 108 -18.69 -6.05 3.35
CA ALA A 108 -18.62 -7.38 3.96
C ALA A 108 -17.39 -7.45 4.87
N ALA A 109 -17.41 -8.34 5.85
CA ALA A 109 -16.29 -8.55 6.76
C ALA A 109 -14.98 -8.64 5.98
N LEU A 110 -13.94 -7.95 6.45
CA LEU A 110 -12.63 -7.96 5.84
C LEU A 110 -11.98 -9.32 6.10
N ILE A 111 -11.84 -10.13 5.06
CA ILE A 111 -11.24 -11.46 5.14
C ILE A 111 -9.75 -11.35 4.85
N PRO A 112 -8.87 -11.85 5.75
CA PRO A 112 -7.44 -11.83 5.53
C PRO A 112 -7.03 -12.54 4.24
N ASN A 113 -6.14 -11.92 3.49
CA ASN A 113 -5.57 -12.47 2.27
C ASN A 113 -4.36 -13.34 2.61
N GLU A 114 -4.55 -14.65 2.70
CA GLU A 114 -3.49 -15.60 3.06
C GLU A 114 -2.29 -15.55 2.10
N THR A 115 -2.52 -15.24 0.83
CA THR A 115 -1.44 -15.08 -0.15
C THR A 115 -0.57 -13.87 0.19
N ALA A 116 -1.18 -12.75 0.60
CA ALA A 116 -0.42 -11.56 1.02
C ALA A 116 0.43 -11.85 2.26
N PHE A 117 -0.11 -12.59 3.24
CA PHE A 117 0.63 -13.01 4.42
C PHE A 117 1.79 -13.92 4.08
N ALA A 118 1.61 -14.93 3.24
CA ALA A 118 2.69 -15.82 2.81
C ALA A 118 3.84 -15.06 2.12
N TYR A 119 3.52 -14.06 1.29
CA TYR A 119 4.55 -13.18 0.71
C TYR A 119 5.25 -12.33 1.75
N PHE A 120 4.50 -11.81 2.71
CA PHE A 120 5.08 -10.99 3.78
C PHE A 120 6.00 -11.82 4.69
N GLU A 121 5.60 -13.02 5.07
CA GLU A 121 6.43 -13.96 5.85
C GLU A 121 7.74 -14.28 5.11
N LYS A 122 7.66 -14.58 3.81
CA LYS A 122 8.86 -14.80 3.00
C LYS A 122 9.75 -13.56 2.98
N PHE A 123 9.17 -12.37 2.79
CA PHE A 123 9.91 -11.11 2.81
C PHE A 123 10.61 -10.89 4.15
N LEU A 124 9.93 -11.15 5.28
CA LEU A 124 10.53 -11.05 6.62
C LEU A 124 11.69 -12.04 6.80
N ALA A 125 11.52 -13.29 6.34
CA ALA A 125 12.57 -14.28 6.42
C ALA A 125 13.82 -13.87 5.60
N ASP A 126 13.61 -13.33 4.40
CA ASP A 126 14.69 -12.93 3.51
C ASP A 126 15.42 -11.66 4.02
N THR A 127 14.70 -10.68 4.54
CA THR A 127 15.29 -9.47 5.14
C THR A 127 16.05 -9.80 6.43
N ASN A 128 15.49 -10.68 7.28
CA ASN A 128 16.13 -11.10 8.52
C ASN A 128 17.46 -11.83 8.25
N LYS A 129 17.51 -12.75 7.27
CA LYS A 129 18.76 -13.41 6.83
C LYS A 129 19.85 -12.43 6.41
N ARG A 130 19.46 -11.27 5.90
CA ARG A 130 20.35 -10.21 5.46
C ARG A 130 20.69 -9.21 6.56
N GLY A 131 20.19 -9.41 7.80
CA GLY A 131 20.39 -8.49 8.92
C GLY A 131 19.67 -7.15 8.76
N ILE A 132 18.59 -7.11 7.98
CA ILE A 132 17.75 -5.93 7.75
C ILE A 132 16.56 -6.00 8.69
N LYS A 133 16.32 -4.94 9.45
CA LYS A 133 15.18 -4.85 10.37
C LYS A 133 13.95 -4.32 9.64
N VAL A 134 12.82 -5.01 9.80
CA VAL A 134 11.53 -4.56 9.30
C VAL A 134 10.67 -4.06 10.46
N ILE A 135 10.10 -2.87 10.32
CA ILE A 135 9.15 -2.28 11.26
C ILE A 135 7.88 -1.88 10.49
N LEU A 136 6.76 -1.84 11.19
CA LEU A 136 5.46 -1.52 10.61
C LEU A 136 4.88 -0.25 11.23
N SER A 137 4.48 0.69 10.40
CA SER A 137 3.62 1.82 10.76
C SER A 137 2.21 1.62 10.22
N ALA A 138 1.21 2.18 10.89
CA ALA A 138 -0.14 2.22 10.36
C ALA A 138 -0.23 3.11 9.11
N PRO A 139 -1.01 2.73 8.09
CA PRO A 139 -1.35 3.62 6.99
C PRO A 139 -2.28 4.73 7.47
N ALA A 140 -2.31 5.84 6.74
CA ALA A 140 -3.40 6.80 6.91
C ALA A 140 -4.71 6.16 6.48
N TYR A 141 -5.77 6.36 7.26
CA TYR A 141 -7.09 5.82 6.94
C TYR A 141 -8.20 6.77 7.39
N ASP A 142 -9.28 6.86 6.63
CA ASP A 142 -10.44 7.68 7.02
C ASP A 142 -11.06 7.13 8.30
N ALA A 143 -11.23 7.98 9.32
CA ALA A 143 -11.74 7.60 10.63
C ALA A 143 -13.13 6.94 10.58
N ARG A 144 -13.95 7.31 9.59
CA ARG A 144 -15.29 6.71 9.40
C ARG A 144 -15.19 5.26 8.93
N HIS A 145 -14.26 4.96 8.01
CA HIS A 145 -13.97 3.61 7.55
C HIS A 145 -13.28 2.79 8.64
N TYR A 146 -12.35 3.43 9.36
CA TYR A 146 -11.67 2.80 10.50
C TYR A 146 -12.67 2.33 11.56
N ALA A 147 -13.63 3.16 11.92
CA ALA A 147 -14.66 2.82 12.92
C ALA A 147 -15.49 1.59 12.52
N LEU A 148 -15.71 1.35 11.23
CA LEU A 148 -16.45 0.19 10.71
C LEU A 148 -15.64 -1.12 10.77
N HIS A 149 -14.30 -1.02 10.71
CA HIS A 149 -13.40 -2.16 10.53
C HIS A 149 -12.38 -2.28 11.67
N ARG A 150 -12.67 -1.63 12.80
CA ARG A 150 -11.72 -1.55 13.93
C ARG A 150 -11.31 -2.92 14.47
N GLU A 151 -12.26 -3.83 14.57
CA GLU A 151 -12.01 -5.18 15.09
C GLU A 151 -11.16 -6.01 14.14
N GLU A 152 -11.47 -5.97 12.84
CA GLU A 152 -10.68 -6.66 11.81
C GLU A 152 -9.25 -6.09 11.69
N ILE A 153 -9.11 -4.77 11.81
CA ILE A 153 -7.80 -4.12 11.82
C ILE A 153 -7.03 -4.52 13.09
N ALA A 154 -7.67 -4.56 14.26
CA ALA A 154 -7.03 -5.02 15.49
C ALA A 154 -6.54 -6.48 15.36
N ALA A 155 -7.36 -7.36 14.81
CA ALA A 155 -6.98 -8.75 14.55
C ALA A 155 -5.81 -8.87 13.56
N LEU A 156 -5.80 -8.03 12.50
CA LEU A 156 -4.67 -7.92 11.56
C LEU A 156 -3.37 -7.58 12.29
N TYR A 157 -3.40 -6.57 13.16
CA TYR A 157 -2.21 -6.14 13.89
C TYR A 157 -1.71 -7.19 14.88
N GLN A 158 -2.62 -7.90 15.56
CA GLN A 158 -2.25 -9.05 16.40
C GLN A 158 -1.56 -10.16 15.59
N ARG A 159 -2.09 -10.48 14.41
CA ARG A 159 -1.47 -11.45 13.51
C ARG A 159 -0.08 -11.01 13.04
N ILE A 160 0.08 -9.76 12.63
CA ILE A 160 1.39 -9.23 12.22
C ILE A 160 2.38 -9.27 13.40
N GLN A 161 1.92 -8.95 14.60
CA GLN A 161 2.75 -9.03 15.80
C GLN A 161 3.22 -10.46 16.08
N SER A 162 2.38 -11.46 15.84
CA SER A 162 2.77 -12.88 15.99
C SER A 162 3.87 -13.32 15.03
N LEU A 163 4.10 -12.58 13.94
CA LEU A 163 5.23 -12.78 13.02
C LEU A 163 6.54 -12.14 13.52
N GLY A 164 6.56 -11.54 14.70
CA GLY A 164 7.73 -10.90 15.29
C GLY A 164 8.05 -9.51 14.73
N VAL A 165 7.16 -8.90 13.97
CA VAL A 165 7.36 -7.56 13.41
C VAL A 165 7.05 -6.49 14.46
N LYS A 166 8.00 -5.57 14.69
CA LYS A 166 7.79 -4.44 15.57
C LYS A 166 6.83 -3.44 14.92
N GLN A 167 5.69 -3.23 15.56
CA GLN A 167 4.75 -2.18 15.24
C GLN A 167 5.16 -0.91 15.99
N ILE A 168 5.31 0.19 15.27
CA ILE A 168 5.77 1.47 15.83
C ILE A 168 4.65 2.49 16.01
N SER A 169 3.46 2.20 15.51
CA SER A 169 2.31 3.11 15.58
C SER A 169 1.05 2.39 16.04
N ASN A 170 0.19 3.11 16.73
CA ASN A 170 -1.16 2.67 17.04
C ASN A 170 -2.09 3.03 15.86
N PRO A 171 -2.85 2.10 15.28
CA PRO A 171 -3.80 2.38 14.20
C PRO A 171 -4.84 3.46 14.52
N ASP A 172 -5.29 3.57 15.76
CA ASP A 172 -6.23 4.62 16.19
C ASP A 172 -5.68 6.02 15.93
N ASP A 173 -4.37 6.23 16.10
CA ASP A 173 -3.72 7.53 15.88
C ASP A 173 -3.57 7.88 14.40
N TYR A 174 -3.74 6.90 13.51
CA TYR A 174 -3.66 7.04 12.05
C TYR A 174 -5.04 7.02 11.38
N ALA A 175 -6.11 7.05 12.17
CA ALA A 175 -7.47 7.30 11.71
C ALA A 175 -7.70 8.82 11.59
N PHE A 176 -7.72 9.32 10.36
CA PHE A 176 -7.80 10.76 10.09
C PHE A 176 -9.25 11.20 9.85
N PRO A 177 -9.65 12.37 10.39
CA PRO A 177 -10.99 12.90 10.16
C PRO A 177 -11.14 13.36 8.70
N LEU A 178 -12.41 13.44 8.26
CA LEU A 178 -12.76 13.72 6.86
C LEU A 178 -12.11 14.99 6.30
N GLU A 179 -11.99 16.03 7.08
CA GLU A 179 -11.39 17.31 6.70
C GLU A 179 -9.87 17.22 6.40
N GLN A 180 -9.24 16.11 6.76
CA GLN A 180 -7.84 15.80 6.46
C GLN A 180 -7.68 14.80 5.31
N MET A 181 -8.79 14.26 4.79
CA MET A 181 -8.80 13.37 3.63
C MET A 181 -8.87 14.16 2.31
N TYR A 182 -8.50 13.51 1.21
CA TYR A 182 -8.53 14.12 -0.12
C TYR A 182 -9.62 13.49 -0.99
N ASP A 183 -9.39 12.35 -1.61
CA ASP A 183 -10.29 11.76 -2.62
C ASP A 183 -10.58 10.27 -2.40
N THR A 184 -9.87 9.63 -1.50
CA THR A 184 -10.06 8.23 -1.08
C THR A 184 -9.88 8.08 0.42
N GLU A 185 -10.20 6.89 0.93
CA GLU A 185 -10.02 6.53 2.34
C GLU A 185 -8.55 6.47 2.80
N TYR A 186 -7.59 6.49 1.88
CA TYR A 186 -6.14 6.46 2.19
C TYR A 186 -5.41 7.76 1.83
N HIS A 187 -6.00 8.59 0.99
CA HIS A 187 -5.32 9.78 0.52
C HIS A 187 -5.59 10.99 1.42
N LEU A 188 -4.53 11.53 1.98
CA LEU A 188 -4.57 12.73 2.80
C LEU A 188 -4.43 14.00 1.96
N ASN A 189 -5.14 15.05 2.33
CA ASN A 189 -4.89 16.41 1.85
C ASN A 189 -3.60 16.99 2.46
N ALA A 190 -3.26 18.24 2.18
CA ALA A 190 -2.02 18.86 2.66
C ALA A 190 -1.92 18.87 4.20
N LEU A 191 -3.00 19.20 4.91
CA LEU A 191 -3.04 19.21 6.37
C LEU A 191 -2.85 17.80 6.95
N GLY A 192 -3.59 16.82 6.42
CA GLY A 192 -3.51 15.41 6.86
C GLY A 192 -2.10 14.85 6.67
N ARG A 193 -1.45 15.15 5.53
CA ARG A 193 -0.05 14.72 5.27
C ARG A 193 0.93 15.31 6.27
N THR A 194 0.80 16.59 6.58
CA THR A 194 1.64 17.24 7.59
C THR A 194 1.48 16.56 8.95
N ASN A 195 0.24 16.35 9.39
CA ASN A 195 -0.06 15.70 10.66
C ASN A 195 0.45 14.26 10.71
N ARG A 196 0.25 13.49 9.62
CA ARG A 196 0.78 12.12 9.52
C ARG A 196 2.31 12.09 9.58
N THR A 197 2.96 13.01 8.90
CA THR A 197 4.44 13.09 8.90
C THR A 197 4.96 13.37 10.31
N HIS A 198 4.37 14.31 11.05
CA HIS A 198 4.78 14.59 12.43
C HIS A 198 4.58 13.38 13.35
N ARG A 199 3.45 12.66 13.22
CA ARG A 199 3.20 11.42 13.99
C ARG A 199 4.24 10.35 13.66
N LEU A 200 4.49 10.10 12.37
CA LEU A 200 5.47 9.10 11.96
C LEU A 200 6.88 9.44 12.48
N ILE A 201 7.29 10.71 12.42
CA ILE A 201 8.58 11.15 12.99
C ILE A 201 8.61 10.89 14.49
N HIS A 202 7.52 11.21 15.21
CA HIS A 202 7.41 10.95 16.64
C HIS A 202 7.56 9.45 16.92
N ASP A 203 6.78 8.59 16.24
CA ASP A 203 6.79 7.14 16.43
C ASP A 203 8.15 6.53 16.12
N LEU A 204 8.82 6.98 15.05
CA LEU A 204 10.18 6.55 14.73
C LEU A 204 11.16 6.91 15.85
N ARG A 205 11.11 8.15 16.36
CA ARG A 205 12.00 8.59 17.44
C ARG A 205 11.81 7.82 18.74
N GLN A 206 10.59 7.36 19.03
CA GLN A 206 10.30 6.58 20.23
C GLN A 206 10.69 5.10 20.08
N ASN A 207 10.88 4.63 18.86
CA ASN A 207 11.01 3.20 18.57
C ASN A 207 12.35 2.77 17.95
N LEU A 208 13.17 3.71 17.52
CA LEU A 208 14.52 3.49 16.97
C LEU A 208 15.59 3.95 17.95
#